data_1f73892d9e90a6a672d1aa12b15533aa
#
_entry.id   1f73892d9e90a6a672d1aa12b15533aa
#
_cell.length_a   1.000
_cell.length_b   1.000
_cell.length_c   1.000
_cell.angle_alpha   90.00
_cell.angle_beta   90.00
_cell.angle_gamma   90.00
#
_symmetry.space_group_name_H-M   'P 1'
#
loop_
_entity.id
_entity.type
_entity.pdbx_description
1 polymer ?
#
loop_
_entity_poly.entity_id
_entity_poly.type
_entity_poly.pdbx_seq_one_letter_code
_entity_poly.pdbx_strand_id
1 'polypeptide(L)'
;LLFLTTPALAQPGDTTIVQTYTFETQNNPLTDYDSPGRRWFEFPASDNGVQYQKILMLHTLKCFEDGTAGGLGFPCGEWDYLSYNYLYKHTGIWDSLPATHPRWRFNNADFTAVSYGTTPIADTLLEEQQTFVINSVLSEQISTIGAGDAFTEGPFGSAATQRAQFLYPASDLTAAGLAAGVIRRLTIAAEDVNAGLFETLSIRMRHSTLTSMDAMQTGTWTELYISNTTVNGGSITFDFETGFNWNGTSSLLIEFAYDAHNGPAALTFSQEMNANRAVISGGNDNYILFDGADEVHVPPAAFANLSDEVTLMFWVNGTAAFQPENGTCFEGVTAANQRVLNTHLPWSNSRVYWDAGEEGGYDRIDKLANPSNFEGQWNHWAFTKNATTGTMRIYLNGTLWHSGTNRFRTMDDIVKFTIGGAAGWSNFYRGAMNEFSIWDKALDATTIAAMRFNSIPQDHPDIAHLLVYYTFDETEGPVIDHSGNDYHGTILGNPQRLAMSGLDYFLNPQISTRVPVLQVHQGEYEGEAITQTIEQVIPRPPVSIAEYAVNGNSIALSDVQY
;
A
#
# COMPACT_ATOMS: atom_id res chain seq x y z
N LEU A 1 34.15 -34.50 -8.91
CA LEU A 1 32.91 -34.49 -8.11
C LEU A 1 32.44 -33.06 -8.05
N LEU A 2 31.52 -32.71 -8.95
CA LEU A 2 30.89 -31.41 -9.01
C LEU A 2 29.73 -31.43 -8.01
N PHE A 3 29.80 -30.71 -6.91
CA PHE A 3 28.65 -30.48 -6.06
C PHE A 3 27.84 -29.36 -6.70
N LEU A 4 26.76 -29.72 -7.39
CA LEU A 4 25.68 -28.82 -7.70
C LEU A 4 24.96 -28.53 -6.36
N THR A 5 25.22 -27.40 -5.75
CA THR A 5 24.37 -26.87 -4.70
C THR A 5 23.13 -26.30 -5.37
N THR A 6 22.01 -27.02 -5.35
CA THR A 6 20.72 -26.42 -5.63
C THR A 6 20.51 -25.27 -4.66
N PRO A 7 20.14 -24.07 -5.13
CA PRO A 7 19.77 -23.00 -4.21
C PRO A 7 18.60 -23.51 -3.36
N ALA A 8 18.76 -23.54 -2.06
CA ALA A 8 17.66 -23.83 -1.15
C ALA A 8 16.68 -22.67 -1.28
N LEU A 9 15.50 -22.94 -1.82
CA LEU A 9 14.40 -21.99 -1.80
C LEU A 9 14.08 -21.71 -0.33
N ALA A 10 14.10 -20.43 0.07
CA ALA A 10 13.73 -20.00 1.40
C ALA A 10 12.31 -20.50 1.72
N GLN A 11 12.14 -21.14 2.87
CA GLN A 11 10.84 -21.62 3.32
C GLN A 11 10.15 -20.51 4.14
N PRO A 12 8.82 -20.45 4.19
CA PRO A 12 8.13 -19.54 5.09
C PRO A 12 8.62 -19.75 6.53
N GLY A 13 9.19 -18.70 7.13
CA GLY A 13 9.79 -18.74 8.47
C GLY A 13 11.32 -18.73 8.49
N ASP A 14 11.99 -18.83 7.34
CA ASP A 14 13.44 -18.65 7.27
C ASP A 14 13.79 -17.20 7.60
N THR A 15 14.84 -17.03 8.38
CA THR A 15 15.32 -15.71 8.78
C THR A 15 16.70 -15.47 8.19
N THR A 16 16.83 -14.41 7.39
CA THR A 16 18.11 -13.90 6.91
C THR A 16 18.53 -12.73 7.78
N ILE A 17 19.74 -12.78 8.33
CA ILE A 17 20.28 -11.72 9.16
C ILE A 17 21.35 -10.99 8.37
N VAL A 18 21.14 -9.69 8.18
CA VAL A 18 22.14 -8.80 7.60
C VAL A 18 22.67 -7.88 8.70
N GLN A 19 23.94 -8.05 9.07
CA GLN A 19 24.58 -7.17 10.02
C GLN A 19 24.91 -5.85 9.35
N THR A 20 24.25 -4.78 9.77
CA THR A 20 24.43 -3.46 9.16
C THR A 20 25.52 -2.65 9.88
N TYR A 21 25.23 -2.16 11.06
CA TYR A 21 26.17 -1.36 11.84
C TYR A 21 26.70 -2.17 13.02
N THR A 22 27.98 -2.02 13.31
CA THR A 22 28.60 -2.41 14.57
C THR A 22 28.97 -1.15 15.35
N PHE A 23 29.28 -1.30 16.63
CA PHE A 23 29.72 -0.17 17.45
C PHE A 23 31.02 0.47 16.86
N GLU A 24 31.93 -0.33 16.35
CA GLU A 24 33.16 0.13 15.73
C GLU A 24 32.93 0.87 14.41
N THR A 25 31.98 0.44 13.60
CA THR A 25 31.71 1.09 12.32
C THR A 25 30.96 2.41 12.48
N GLN A 26 30.16 2.56 13.51
CA GLN A 26 29.43 3.81 13.77
C GLN A 26 30.36 4.91 14.31
N ASN A 27 31.37 4.53 15.06
CA ASN A 27 32.30 5.47 15.69
C ASN A 27 33.56 5.76 14.86
N ASN A 28 33.66 5.29 13.64
CA ASN A 28 34.82 5.57 12.80
C ASN A 28 34.64 6.88 12.02
N PRO A 29 35.24 8.00 12.48
CA PRO A 29 35.06 9.32 11.85
C PRO A 29 35.74 9.43 10.48
N LEU A 30 36.48 8.40 10.04
CA LEU A 30 37.29 8.46 8.81
C LEU A 30 36.54 7.98 7.56
N THR A 31 35.33 7.49 7.67
CA THR A 31 34.66 6.79 6.56
C THR A 31 33.57 7.56 5.87
N ASP A 32 33.03 8.65 6.44
CA ASP A 32 32.07 9.49 5.73
C ASP A 32 31.94 10.87 6.37
N TYR A 33 32.56 11.86 5.75
CA TYR A 33 32.58 13.25 6.23
C TYR A 33 31.22 13.96 6.11
N ASP A 34 30.34 13.49 5.23
CA ASP A 34 29.11 14.22 4.90
C ASP A 34 27.85 13.64 5.55
N SER A 35 27.92 12.41 6.05
CA SER A 35 26.77 11.78 6.72
C SER A 35 27.24 10.61 7.58
N PRO A 36 27.76 10.87 8.78
CA PRO A 36 28.13 9.79 9.68
C PRO A 36 26.91 8.90 9.92
N GLY A 37 27.07 7.61 9.69
CA GLY A 37 26.02 6.62 9.89
C GLY A 37 25.18 6.26 8.66
N ARG A 38 25.45 6.84 7.48
CA ARG A 38 24.82 6.36 6.23
C ARG A 38 25.70 5.37 5.52
N ARG A 39 25.17 4.19 5.20
CA ARG A 39 25.85 3.17 4.42
C ARG A 39 24.84 2.37 3.60
N TRP A 40 25.30 1.84 2.50
CA TRP A 40 24.57 0.86 1.71
C TRP A 40 24.88 -0.53 2.25
N PHE A 41 23.86 -1.31 2.44
CA PHE A 41 23.95 -2.71 2.84
C PHE A 41 23.22 -3.55 1.83
N GLU A 42 23.90 -4.57 1.33
CA GLU A 42 23.31 -5.51 0.39
C GLU A 42 22.52 -6.54 1.17
N PHE A 43 21.23 -6.62 0.85
CA PHE A 43 20.40 -7.75 1.25
C PHE A 43 20.56 -8.82 0.17
N PRO A 44 20.48 -10.14 0.54
CA PRO A 44 20.51 -11.19 -0.46
C PRO A 44 19.52 -10.89 -1.58
N ALA A 45 20.02 -10.88 -2.79
CA ALA A 45 19.31 -10.39 -3.94
C ALA A 45 18.03 -11.21 -4.23
N SER A 46 17.01 -10.54 -4.74
CA SER A 46 15.75 -11.17 -5.17
C SER A 46 15.93 -12.12 -6.37
N ASP A 47 17.04 -12.02 -7.10
CA ASP A 47 17.44 -12.94 -8.17
C ASP A 47 17.63 -14.39 -7.70
N ASN A 48 17.74 -14.63 -6.39
CA ASN A 48 17.68 -15.96 -5.81
C ASN A 48 16.26 -16.41 -5.42
N GLY A 49 15.22 -15.72 -5.84
CA GLY A 49 13.82 -16.03 -5.50
C GLY A 49 13.45 -15.75 -4.06
N VAL A 50 14.25 -14.98 -3.33
CA VAL A 50 13.99 -14.62 -1.93
C VAL A 50 13.07 -13.40 -1.90
N GLN A 51 11.84 -13.59 -1.47
CA GLN A 51 10.93 -12.49 -1.13
C GLN A 51 10.87 -12.34 0.37
N TYR A 52 11.14 -11.14 0.85
CA TYR A 52 11.06 -10.83 2.27
C TYR A 52 9.62 -10.49 2.65
N GLN A 53 9.00 -11.37 3.41
CA GLN A 53 7.66 -11.11 3.97
C GLN A 53 7.68 -9.95 4.97
N LYS A 54 8.76 -9.82 5.73
CA LYS A 54 8.94 -8.77 6.73
C LYS A 54 10.42 -8.47 6.92
N ILE A 55 10.77 -7.20 6.98
CA ILE A 55 12.10 -6.73 7.32
C ILE A 55 12.02 -6.15 8.73
N LEU A 56 12.78 -6.70 9.66
CA LEU A 56 12.86 -6.22 11.03
C LEU A 56 14.23 -5.60 11.27
N MET A 57 14.25 -4.40 11.80
CA MET A 57 15.47 -3.77 12.27
C MET A 57 15.63 -4.03 13.77
N LEU A 58 16.68 -4.72 14.14
CA LEU A 58 17.08 -4.90 15.55
C LEU A 58 18.16 -3.87 15.87
N HIS A 59 17.80 -2.90 16.67
CA HIS A 59 18.71 -1.84 17.09
C HIS A 59 19.08 -2.01 18.57
N THR A 60 20.37 -2.23 18.83
CA THR A 60 20.91 -2.36 20.18
C THR A 60 21.79 -1.16 20.50
N LEU A 61 21.39 -0.38 21.49
CA LEU A 61 22.22 0.69 22.03
C LEU A 61 23.22 0.08 23.03
N LYS A 62 24.48 0.48 22.92
CA LYS A 62 25.55 0.10 23.86
C LYS A 62 26.14 1.34 24.49
N CYS A 63 26.52 1.19 25.74
CA CYS A 63 27.36 2.17 26.40
C CYS A 63 28.80 2.06 25.91
N PHE A 64 29.55 3.15 26.00
CA PHE A 64 30.99 3.15 25.73
C PHE A 64 31.71 2.33 26.80
N GLU A 65 32.59 1.40 26.41
CA GLU A 65 33.16 0.43 27.37
C GLU A 65 34.12 1.04 28.40
N ASP A 66 34.68 2.22 28.13
CA ASP A 66 35.66 2.88 29.02
C ASP A 66 35.02 3.83 30.05
N GLY A 67 33.72 3.97 30.04
CA GLY A 67 32.99 4.77 31.04
C GLY A 67 33.32 6.27 31.05
N THR A 68 34.04 6.77 30.05
CA THR A 68 34.53 8.17 30.02
C THR A 68 33.65 9.12 29.23
N ALA A 69 32.60 8.64 28.57
CA ALA A 69 31.68 9.49 27.86
C ALA A 69 30.77 10.23 28.86
N GLY A 70 31.16 11.44 29.22
CA GLY A 70 30.26 12.37 29.85
C GLY A 70 30.62 12.90 31.24
N GLY A 71 31.83 12.85 31.72
CA GLY A 71 32.31 13.71 32.85
C GLY A 71 31.63 13.57 34.22
N LEU A 72 30.63 12.71 34.37
CA LEU A 72 29.79 12.57 35.57
C LEU A 72 29.83 11.18 36.22
N GLY A 73 30.70 10.30 35.76
CA GLY A 73 30.92 8.99 36.41
C GLY A 73 29.92 7.88 36.13
N PHE A 74 29.04 8.05 35.14
CA PHE A 74 28.10 7.02 34.69
C PHE A 74 28.56 6.43 33.35
N PRO A 75 28.58 5.09 33.18
CA PRO A 75 29.01 4.43 31.96
C PRO A 75 28.08 4.66 30.75
N CYS A 76 26.85 5.07 31.00
CA CYS A 76 25.89 5.55 30.00
C CYS A 76 25.38 6.89 30.52
N GLY A 77 25.56 7.99 29.90
CA GLY A 77 25.09 9.29 30.39
C GLY A 77 23.68 9.25 31.00
N GLU A 78 23.39 10.18 31.89
CA GLU A 78 22.07 10.26 32.61
C GLU A 78 20.91 10.72 31.74
N TRP A 79 21.13 11.00 30.45
CA TRP A 79 20.12 11.58 29.56
C TRP A 79 19.52 10.53 28.66
N ASP A 80 18.23 10.68 28.37
CA ASP A 80 17.54 9.90 27.36
C ASP A 80 18.14 10.18 25.98
N TYR A 81 18.65 9.15 25.33
CA TYR A 81 19.17 9.23 23.97
C TYR A 81 18.13 8.82 22.97
N LEU A 82 17.88 9.68 22.01
CA LEU A 82 17.07 9.35 20.84
C LEU A 82 17.99 8.91 19.69
N SER A 83 17.67 7.79 19.09
CA SER A 83 18.32 7.35 17.86
C SER A 83 17.28 7.21 16.77
N TYR A 84 17.62 7.68 15.59
CA TYR A 84 16.77 7.61 14.41
C TYR A 84 17.43 6.72 13.39
N ASN A 85 16.69 5.73 12.89
CA ASN A 85 17.13 4.88 11.81
C ASN A 85 16.19 5.08 10.62
N TYR A 86 16.78 5.34 9.46
CA TYR A 86 16.03 5.54 8.24
C TYR A 86 16.40 4.43 7.25
N LEU A 87 15.39 3.80 6.68
CA LEU A 87 15.55 2.87 5.58
C LEU A 87 15.17 3.56 4.27
N TYR A 88 16.11 3.61 3.35
CA TYR A 88 15.85 4.14 2.02
C TYR A 88 15.75 2.98 1.04
N LYS A 89 14.63 2.89 0.36
CA LYS A 89 14.44 1.94 -0.73
C LYS A 89 14.75 2.63 -2.04
N HIS A 90 15.51 1.99 -2.90
CA HIS A 90 15.65 2.43 -4.29
C HIS A 90 14.27 2.28 -4.97
N THR A 91 13.71 3.38 -5.42
CA THR A 91 12.41 3.39 -6.12
C THR A 91 12.57 3.08 -7.61
N GLY A 92 13.80 2.98 -8.11
CA GLY A 92 14.07 2.95 -9.54
C GLY A 92 13.86 4.29 -10.25
N ILE A 93 13.29 5.28 -9.54
CA ILE A 93 13.14 6.64 -10.05
C ILE A 93 14.35 7.44 -9.59
N TRP A 94 15.11 7.93 -10.54
CA TRP A 94 16.20 8.86 -10.23
C TRP A 94 15.60 10.21 -9.86
N ASP A 95 15.77 10.60 -8.61
CA ASP A 95 15.51 11.97 -8.22
C ASP A 95 16.66 12.82 -8.72
N SER A 96 16.44 13.50 -9.84
CA SER A 96 17.37 14.46 -10.42
C SER A 96 17.27 15.82 -9.72
N LEU A 97 17.23 15.86 -8.39
CA LEU A 97 17.52 17.10 -7.71
C LEU A 97 18.98 17.45 -8.01
N PRO A 98 19.26 18.45 -8.85
CA PRO A 98 20.62 18.85 -9.13
C PRO A 98 21.26 19.22 -7.79
N ALA A 99 22.42 18.64 -7.51
CA ALA A 99 23.19 19.06 -6.36
C ALA A 99 23.38 20.58 -6.43
N THR A 100 22.82 21.28 -5.46
CA THR A 100 22.90 22.75 -5.40
C THR A 100 24.34 23.26 -5.27
N HIS A 101 25.26 22.35 -5.01
CA HIS A 101 26.68 22.63 -4.87
C HIS A 101 27.49 21.50 -5.51
N PRO A 102 27.76 21.55 -6.83
CA PRO A 102 28.68 20.62 -7.44
C PRO A 102 30.05 20.78 -6.78
N ARG A 103 30.67 19.65 -6.40
CA ARG A 103 32.05 19.66 -5.91
C ARG A 103 32.96 19.76 -7.12
N TRP A 104 33.64 20.87 -7.22
CA TRP A 104 34.61 21.11 -8.28
C TRP A 104 36.00 20.85 -7.74
N ARG A 105 36.79 20.12 -8.48
CA ARG A 105 38.21 19.98 -8.23
C ARG A 105 38.99 20.60 -9.38
N PHE A 106 39.77 21.62 -9.07
CA PHE A 106 40.59 22.29 -10.07
C PHE A 106 42.04 21.77 -9.93
N ASN A 107 42.66 21.39 -11.04
CA ASN A 107 44.04 20.98 -11.05
C ASN A 107 44.94 22.21 -10.87
N ASN A 108 45.57 22.33 -9.70
CA ASN A 108 46.62 23.33 -9.37
C ASN A 108 46.20 24.81 -9.36
N ALA A 109 44.97 25.14 -9.10
CA ALA A 109 44.55 26.55 -8.98
C ALA A 109 44.22 26.89 -7.52
N ASP A 110 44.88 27.90 -6.97
CA ASP A 110 44.42 28.61 -5.77
C ASP A 110 43.39 29.64 -6.18
N PHE A 111 42.16 29.51 -5.70
CA PHE A 111 41.10 30.47 -5.97
C PHE A 111 40.40 30.91 -4.69
N THR A 112 40.02 32.17 -4.68
CA THR A 112 39.38 32.82 -3.54
C THR A 112 37.85 32.93 -3.68
N ALA A 113 37.31 32.73 -4.89
CA ALA A 113 35.87 32.73 -5.14
C ALA A 113 35.55 31.96 -6.44
N VAL A 114 34.43 31.21 -6.39
CA VAL A 114 33.84 30.54 -7.55
C VAL A 114 32.43 31.09 -7.73
N SER A 115 32.11 31.58 -8.94
CA SER A 115 30.73 31.93 -9.29
C SER A 115 30.08 30.79 -10.04
N TYR A 116 28.87 30.43 -9.64
CA TYR A 116 28.09 29.38 -10.27
C TYR A 116 27.08 29.98 -11.23
N GLY A 117 26.92 29.39 -12.40
CA GLY A 117 25.72 29.61 -13.19
C GLY A 117 24.51 29.02 -12.51
N THR A 118 23.37 29.67 -12.61
CA THR A 118 22.10 29.22 -12.01
C THR A 118 21.47 28.02 -12.74
N THR A 119 22.04 27.62 -13.88
CA THR A 119 21.54 26.48 -14.65
C THR A 119 22.37 25.24 -14.31
N PRO A 120 21.76 24.19 -13.74
CA PRO A 120 22.49 22.97 -13.42
C PRO A 120 22.98 22.30 -14.70
N ILE A 121 24.24 21.88 -14.69
CA ILE A 121 24.85 21.08 -15.74
C ILE A 121 24.90 19.66 -15.19
N ALA A 122 24.00 18.84 -15.63
CA ALA A 122 24.05 17.41 -15.35
C ALA A 122 23.88 16.64 -16.65
N ASP A 123 24.83 15.78 -16.95
CA ASP A 123 24.56 14.67 -17.85
C ASP A 123 23.82 13.63 -17.02
N THR A 124 22.64 13.27 -17.41
CA THR A 124 21.93 12.19 -16.79
C THR A 124 22.31 10.90 -17.50
N LEU A 125 23.08 10.07 -16.84
CA LEU A 125 23.28 8.69 -17.26
C LEU A 125 22.13 7.89 -16.66
N LEU A 126 21.24 7.41 -17.50
CA LEU A 126 20.24 6.42 -17.14
C LEU A 126 20.88 5.04 -17.36
N GLU A 127 21.19 4.38 -16.28
CA GLU A 127 21.51 2.96 -16.26
C GLU A 127 20.24 2.20 -15.91
N GLU A 128 19.67 1.51 -16.88
CA GLU A 128 18.52 0.63 -16.65
C GLU A 128 18.99 -0.81 -16.85
N GLN A 129 18.86 -1.64 -15.82
CA GLN A 129 19.06 -3.06 -15.97
C GLN A 129 17.73 -3.68 -16.39
N GLN A 130 17.66 -4.12 -17.63
CA GLN A 130 16.54 -4.90 -18.13
C GLN A 130 16.93 -6.37 -18.18
N THR A 131 16.17 -7.19 -17.46
CA THR A 131 16.30 -8.64 -17.54
C THR A 131 15.29 -9.14 -18.55
N PHE A 132 15.77 -9.69 -19.65
CA PHE A 132 14.93 -10.39 -20.63
C PHE A 132 14.98 -11.87 -20.32
N VAL A 133 13.84 -12.47 -20.06
CA VAL A 133 13.74 -13.93 -20.00
C VAL A 133 13.40 -14.41 -21.40
N ILE A 134 14.36 -15.05 -22.06
CA ILE A 134 14.11 -15.74 -23.32
C ILE A 134 13.73 -17.16 -22.96
N ASN A 135 12.44 -17.48 -23.08
CA ASN A 135 11.95 -18.83 -22.90
C ASN A 135 11.99 -19.54 -24.26
N SER A 136 12.95 -20.45 -24.43
CA SER A 136 12.92 -21.41 -25.52
C SER A 136 11.88 -22.48 -25.19
N VAL A 137 10.82 -22.54 -25.98
CA VAL A 137 9.77 -23.55 -25.83
C VAL A 137 10.30 -24.90 -26.35
N LEU A 138 10.51 -25.86 -25.45
CA LEU A 138 10.87 -27.23 -25.81
C LEU A 138 9.64 -28.04 -26.17
N SER A 139 8.56 -27.88 -25.40
CA SER A 139 7.24 -28.44 -25.70
C SER A 139 6.18 -27.50 -25.11
N GLU A 140 5.12 -27.27 -25.86
CA GLU A 140 4.01 -26.42 -25.40
C GLU A 140 2.68 -27.07 -25.67
N GLN A 141 1.82 -27.11 -24.66
CA GLN A 141 0.41 -27.44 -24.78
C GLN A 141 -0.40 -26.17 -24.52
N ILE A 142 -1.21 -25.77 -25.48
CA ILE A 142 -2.11 -24.63 -25.37
C ILE A 142 -3.52 -25.15 -25.18
N SER A 143 -4.15 -24.73 -24.06
CA SER A 143 -5.54 -25.03 -23.78
C SER A 143 -6.35 -23.73 -23.81
N THR A 144 -7.38 -23.65 -24.63
CA THR A 144 -8.30 -22.50 -24.69
C THR A 144 -9.47 -22.76 -23.74
N ILE A 145 -9.62 -21.89 -22.74
CA ILE A 145 -10.67 -21.98 -21.74
C ILE A 145 -11.75 -20.96 -22.10
N GLY A 146 -12.92 -21.47 -22.42
CA GLY A 146 -14.07 -20.68 -22.80
C GLY A 146 -14.18 -20.40 -24.30
N ALA A 147 -15.31 -19.85 -24.67
CA ALA A 147 -15.61 -19.32 -26.01
C ALA A 147 -16.64 -18.19 -25.82
N GLY A 148 -16.57 -17.10 -26.57
CA GLY A 148 -17.52 -16.03 -26.38
C GLY A 148 -17.32 -14.86 -27.31
N ASP A 149 -18.06 -13.80 -27.03
CA ASP A 149 -18.10 -12.58 -27.81
C ASP A 149 -17.23 -11.50 -27.17
N ALA A 150 -16.92 -10.46 -27.92
CA ALA A 150 -16.21 -9.29 -27.41
C ALA A 150 -17.02 -8.54 -26.36
N PHE A 151 -16.36 -8.16 -25.28
CA PHE A 151 -16.99 -7.54 -24.13
C PHE A 151 -16.05 -6.51 -23.45
N THR A 152 -16.60 -5.38 -23.00
CA THR A 152 -15.85 -4.25 -22.46
C THR A 152 -15.46 -4.39 -20.98
N GLU A 153 -16.17 -5.25 -20.23
CA GLU A 153 -15.84 -5.52 -18.84
C GLU A 153 -14.87 -6.70 -18.78
N GLY A 154 -13.72 -6.48 -18.29
CA GLY A 154 -12.71 -7.53 -18.24
C GLY A 154 -11.48 -7.10 -17.47
N PRO A 155 -10.36 -7.80 -17.68
CA PRO A 155 -9.12 -7.46 -16.99
C PRO A 155 -8.58 -6.09 -17.35
N PHE A 156 -9.02 -5.48 -18.48
CA PHE A 156 -8.55 -4.19 -18.99
C PHE A 156 -9.74 -3.23 -19.12
N GLY A 157 -10.30 -2.83 -18.00
CA GLY A 157 -11.42 -1.91 -17.93
C GLY A 157 -11.05 -0.44 -18.20
N SER A 158 -12.05 0.44 -18.22
CA SER A 158 -11.87 1.89 -18.40
C SER A 158 -11.60 2.64 -17.09
N ALA A 159 -11.62 1.97 -15.94
CA ALA A 159 -11.30 2.59 -14.67
C ALA A 159 -9.83 3.03 -14.62
N ALA A 160 -9.55 4.14 -13.93
CA ALA A 160 -8.16 4.60 -13.76
C ALA A 160 -7.34 3.58 -12.99
N THR A 161 -7.89 3.03 -11.92
CA THR A 161 -7.32 1.95 -11.12
C THR A 161 -8.33 0.81 -11.09
N GLN A 162 -7.89 -0.43 -11.20
CA GLN A 162 -8.80 -1.57 -11.19
C GLN A 162 -8.18 -2.80 -10.54
N ARG A 163 -9.04 -3.59 -9.90
CA ARG A 163 -8.80 -4.96 -9.44
C ARG A 163 -9.91 -5.87 -9.94
N ALA A 164 -9.57 -6.91 -10.68
CA ALA A 164 -10.52 -7.84 -11.26
C ALA A 164 -10.11 -9.29 -10.94
N GLN A 165 -11.04 -10.06 -10.40
CA GLN A 165 -10.84 -11.47 -10.07
C GLN A 165 -11.78 -12.35 -10.90
N PHE A 166 -11.24 -13.40 -11.47
CA PHE A 166 -11.97 -14.34 -12.34
C PHE A 166 -11.80 -15.77 -11.87
N LEU A 167 -12.90 -16.48 -11.70
CA LEU A 167 -12.94 -17.86 -11.22
C LEU A 167 -13.16 -18.83 -12.40
N TYR A 168 -12.21 -19.72 -12.59
CA TYR A 168 -12.28 -20.83 -13.56
C TYR A 168 -12.41 -22.15 -12.81
N PRO A 169 -13.57 -22.81 -12.85
CA PRO A 169 -13.75 -24.11 -12.20
C PRO A 169 -12.84 -25.18 -12.75
N ALA A 170 -12.42 -26.11 -11.89
CA ALA A 170 -11.60 -27.25 -12.31
C ALA A 170 -12.22 -28.08 -13.45
N SER A 171 -13.57 -28.16 -13.48
CA SER A 171 -14.30 -28.84 -14.56
C SER A 171 -14.04 -28.20 -15.92
N ASP A 172 -14.05 -26.86 -15.98
CA ASP A 172 -13.90 -26.10 -17.21
C ASP A 172 -12.45 -26.18 -17.72
N LEU A 173 -11.49 -26.09 -16.76
CA LEU A 173 -10.07 -26.28 -17.05
C LEU A 173 -9.77 -27.66 -17.64
N THR A 174 -10.32 -28.71 -17.01
CA THR A 174 -10.15 -30.08 -17.45
C THR A 174 -10.85 -30.34 -18.79
N ALA A 175 -12.06 -29.80 -19.00
CA ALA A 175 -12.80 -29.90 -20.25
C ALA A 175 -12.05 -29.21 -21.40
N ALA A 176 -11.30 -28.16 -21.15
CA ALA A 176 -10.42 -27.49 -22.10
C ALA A 176 -9.13 -28.27 -22.38
N GLY A 177 -8.92 -29.41 -21.74
CA GLY A 177 -7.75 -30.25 -21.90
C GLY A 177 -6.55 -29.87 -21.03
N LEU A 178 -6.73 -28.96 -20.05
CA LEU A 178 -5.67 -28.61 -19.13
C LEU A 178 -5.40 -29.80 -18.19
N ALA A 179 -4.14 -30.18 -18.04
CA ALA A 179 -3.68 -31.22 -17.12
C ALA A 179 -2.96 -30.58 -15.91
N ALA A 180 -2.78 -31.34 -14.82
CA ALA A 180 -1.92 -30.91 -13.75
C ALA A 180 -0.52 -30.57 -14.27
N GLY A 181 0.02 -29.40 -13.91
CA GLY A 181 1.30 -28.96 -14.42
C GLY A 181 1.51 -27.45 -14.29
N VAL A 182 2.64 -27.00 -14.76
CA VAL A 182 3.05 -25.60 -14.61
C VAL A 182 2.49 -24.75 -15.74
N ILE A 183 1.69 -23.75 -15.39
CA ILE A 183 1.22 -22.69 -16.29
C ILE A 183 2.35 -21.67 -16.40
N ARG A 184 2.86 -21.45 -17.61
CA ARG A 184 4.00 -20.56 -17.89
C ARG A 184 3.61 -19.27 -18.57
N ARG A 185 2.44 -19.26 -19.21
CA ARG A 185 1.99 -18.13 -20.01
C ARG A 185 0.48 -18.08 -20.05
N LEU A 186 -0.06 -16.88 -20.11
CA LEU A 186 -1.45 -16.60 -20.45
C LEU A 186 -1.52 -15.77 -21.73
N THR A 187 -2.50 -16.06 -22.57
CA THR A 187 -2.84 -15.21 -23.70
C THR A 187 -4.32 -14.83 -23.62
N ILE A 188 -4.61 -13.56 -23.76
CA ILE A 188 -5.97 -12.98 -23.81
C ILE A 188 -6.16 -12.38 -25.19
N ALA A 189 -7.23 -12.76 -25.87
CA ALA A 189 -7.61 -12.13 -27.12
C ALA A 189 -8.38 -10.84 -26.82
N ALA A 190 -7.96 -9.73 -27.44
CA ALA A 190 -8.64 -8.45 -27.40
C ALA A 190 -8.96 -8.00 -28.83
N GLU A 191 -10.09 -7.33 -29.03
CA GLU A 191 -10.34 -6.65 -30.30
C GLU A 191 -9.43 -5.43 -30.44
N ASP A 192 -9.32 -4.93 -31.69
CA ASP A 192 -8.48 -3.78 -32.02
C ASP A 192 -9.00 -2.50 -31.37
N VAL A 193 -8.60 -2.30 -30.13
CA VAL A 193 -8.86 -1.10 -29.35
C VAL A 193 -7.53 -0.54 -28.91
N ASN A 194 -7.31 0.71 -29.19
CA ASN A 194 -6.10 1.41 -28.73
C ASN A 194 -6.28 1.76 -27.25
N ALA A 195 -6.21 0.74 -26.38
CA ALA A 195 -6.53 0.86 -24.96
C ALA A 195 -5.43 1.57 -24.15
N GLY A 196 -4.20 1.61 -24.67
CA GLY A 196 -3.12 2.37 -24.06
C GLY A 196 -2.29 1.61 -23.03
N LEU A 197 -1.64 2.37 -22.13
CA LEU A 197 -0.73 1.85 -21.12
C LEU A 197 -1.49 1.58 -19.82
N PHE A 198 -1.29 0.41 -19.26
CA PHE A 198 -1.70 0.00 -17.91
C PHE A 198 -0.46 -0.03 -17.02
N GLU A 199 -0.41 0.88 -16.04
CA GLU A 199 0.72 1.00 -15.13
C GLU A 199 0.63 -0.01 -14.00
N THR A 200 1.76 -0.64 -13.67
CA THR A 200 1.88 -1.65 -12.62
C THR A 200 0.88 -2.80 -12.80
N LEU A 201 0.61 -3.21 -14.06
CA LEU A 201 -0.28 -4.34 -14.32
C LEU A 201 0.26 -5.60 -13.65
N SER A 202 -0.49 -6.12 -12.68
CA SER A 202 -0.17 -7.34 -11.95
C SER A 202 -1.12 -8.47 -12.31
N ILE A 203 -0.57 -9.68 -12.46
CA ILE A 203 -1.35 -10.93 -12.63
C ILE A 203 -0.96 -11.88 -11.50
N ARG A 204 -1.96 -12.31 -10.74
CA ARG A 204 -1.78 -13.24 -9.62
C ARG A 204 -2.71 -14.43 -9.75
N MET A 205 -2.28 -15.59 -9.29
CA MET A 205 -3.09 -16.81 -9.29
C MET A 205 -3.11 -17.50 -7.94
N ARG A 206 -4.17 -18.24 -7.70
CA ARG A 206 -4.27 -19.15 -6.55
C ARG A 206 -5.23 -20.30 -6.83
N HIS A 207 -5.04 -21.41 -6.15
CA HIS A 207 -6.03 -22.48 -6.07
C HIS A 207 -7.25 -22.04 -5.28
N SER A 208 -8.43 -22.51 -5.69
CA SER A 208 -9.69 -22.20 -5.02
C SER A 208 -10.59 -23.43 -4.97
N THR A 209 -11.44 -23.49 -3.96
CA THR A 209 -12.53 -24.46 -3.85
C THR A 209 -13.88 -23.83 -4.20
N LEU A 210 -13.90 -22.55 -4.56
CA LEU A 210 -15.12 -21.82 -4.91
C LEU A 210 -15.74 -22.35 -6.18
N THR A 211 -17.05 -22.28 -6.24
CA THR A 211 -17.86 -22.56 -7.43
C THR A 211 -18.59 -21.33 -7.96
N SER A 212 -18.62 -20.25 -7.16
CA SER A 212 -19.12 -18.92 -7.52
C SER A 212 -18.44 -17.89 -6.64
N MET A 213 -18.57 -16.60 -7.00
CA MET A 213 -18.01 -15.47 -6.27
C MET A 213 -19.09 -14.47 -5.94
N ASP A 214 -19.07 -13.97 -4.71
CA ASP A 214 -19.96 -12.93 -4.21
C ASP A 214 -19.20 -11.73 -3.63
N ALA A 215 -17.88 -11.83 -3.53
CA ALA A 215 -16.99 -10.79 -3.03
C ALA A 215 -15.56 -11.00 -3.53
N MET A 216 -14.76 -9.93 -3.47
CA MET A 216 -13.31 -9.99 -3.65
C MET A 216 -12.69 -11.01 -2.68
N GLN A 217 -11.87 -11.88 -3.21
CA GLN A 217 -11.18 -12.90 -2.44
C GLN A 217 -9.84 -12.34 -1.93
N THR A 218 -9.59 -12.53 -0.66
CA THR A 218 -8.36 -12.15 0.03
C THR A 218 -7.52 -13.39 0.39
N GLY A 219 -6.31 -13.19 0.85
CA GLY A 219 -5.39 -14.26 1.30
C GLY A 219 -4.13 -14.34 0.45
N THR A 220 -3.43 -15.48 0.51
CA THR A 220 -2.17 -15.66 -0.19
C THR A 220 -2.37 -15.90 -1.68
N TRP A 221 -1.66 -15.14 -2.49
CA TRP A 221 -1.61 -15.23 -3.94
C TRP A 221 -0.18 -15.51 -4.41
N THR A 222 -0.05 -16.15 -5.55
CA THR A 222 1.21 -16.24 -6.27
C THR A 222 1.21 -15.15 -7.33
N GLU A 223 2.10 -14.16 -7.18
CA GLU A 223 2.34 -13.15 -8.21
C GLU A 223 3.16 -13.75 -9.32
N LEU A 224 2.72 -13.57 -10.56
CA LEU A 224 3.30 -14.20 -11.75
C LEU A 224 3.80 -13.17 -12.75
N TYR A 225 3.20 -11.98 -12.73
CA TYR A 225 3.53 -10.91 -13.65
C TYR A 225 3.29 -9.56 -12.96
N ILE A 226 4.22 -8.64 -13.14
CA ILE A 226 4.05 -7.24 -12.77
C ILE A 226 4.88 -6.37 -13.70
N SER A 227 4.24 -5.50 -14.47
CA SER A 227 4.93 -4.60 -15.39
C SER A 227 4.00 -3.51 -15.91
N ASN A 228 4.58 -2.40 -16.36
CA ASN A 228 3.87 -1.44 -17.20
C ASN A 228 3.60 -2.06 -18.55
N THR A 229 2.33 -2.24 -18.90
CA THR A 229 1.92 -3.04 -20.07
C THR A 229 1.08 -2.23 -21.03
N THR A 230 1.52 -2.13 -22.28
CA THR A 230 0.71 -1.55 -23.35
C THR A 230 -0.22 -2.61 -23.93
N VAL A 231 -1.52 -2.33 -23.87
CA VAL A 231 -2.56 -3.15 -24.48
C VAL A 231 -2.93 -2.54 -25.82
N ASN A 232 -2.62 -3.27 -26.89
CA ASN A 232 -3.04 -2.97 -28.27
C ASN A 232 -3.98 -4.06 -28.73
N GLY A 233 -4.68 -3.85 -29.84
CA GLY A 233 -5.54 -4.89 -30.43
C GLY A 233 -4.77 -6.15 -30.81
N GLY A 234 -5.46 -7.28 -30.78
CA GLY A 234 -4.93 -8.61 -31.07
C GLY A 234 -4.86 -9.51 -29.83
N SER A 235 -3.91 -10.40 -29.81
CA SER A 235 -3.67 -11.28 -28.65
C SER A 235 -2.57 -10.71 -27.77
N ILE A 236 -2.87 -10.57 -26.48
CA ILE A 236 -1.93 -10.09 -25.48
C ILE A 236 -1.41 -11.30 -24.72
N THR A 237 -0.11 -11.46 -24.69
CA THR A 237 0.56 -12.61 -24.07
C THR A 237 1.36 -12.13 -22.86
N PHE A 238 1.19 -12.83 -21.75
CA PHE A 238 1.88 -12.61 -20.48
C PHE A 238 2.76 -13.81 -20.18
N ASP A 239 4.05 -13.62 -20.28
CA ASP A 239 5.06 -14.62 -19.91
C ASP A 239 5.35 -14.52 -18.42
N PHE A 240 5.34 -15.64 -17.73
CA PHE A 240 5.60 -15.73 -16.31
C PHE A 240 7.05 -16.16 -16.06
N GLU A 241 7.78 -15.36 -15.31
CA GLU A 241 9.13 -15.69 -14.89
C GLU A 241 9.14 -16.97 -14.04
N THR A 242 8.22 -17.05 -13.09
CA THR A 242 7.93 -18.27 -12.34
C THR A 242 6.54 -18.75 -12.69
N GLY A 243 6.41 -19.97 -13.20
CA GLY A 243 5.10 -20.49 -13.55
C GLY A 243 4.23 -20.83 -12.33
N PHE A 244 2.93 -20.93 -12.55
CA PHE A 244 1.97 -21.39 -11.55
C PHE A 244 1.73 -22.90 -11.67
N ASN A 245 2.02 -23.67 -10.63
CA ASN A 245 1.80 -25.11 -10.62
C ASN A 245 0.35 -25.44 -10.29
N TRP A 246 -0.48 -25.65 -11.34
CA TRP A 246 -1.87 -26.07 -11.14
C TRP A 246 -1.94 -27.57 -10.78
N ASN A 247 -2.70 -27.89 -9.72
CA ASN A 247 -2.78 -29.24 -9.17
C ASN A 247 -3.73 -30.21 -9.92
N GLY A 248 -4.39 -29.76 -10.98
CA GLY A 248 -5.31 -30.57 -11.79
C GLY A 248 -6.70 -30.79 -11.18
N THR A 249 -6.98 -30.30 -9.99
CA THR A 249 -8.22 -30.62 -9.25
C THR A 249 -8.92 -29.40 -8.66
N SER A 250 -8.21 -28.34 -8.34
CA SER A 250 -8.79 -27.11 -7.78
C SER A 250 -9.25 -26.17 -8.88
N SER A 251 -10.28 -25.39 -8.59
CA SER A 251 -10.60 -24.20 -9.39
C SER A 251 -9.40 -23.25 -9.37
N LEU A 252 -9.25 -22.49 -10.44
CA LEU A 252 -8.23 -21.46 -10.56
C LEU A 252 -8.87 -20.09 -10.38
N LEU A 253 -8.34 -19.29 -9.48
CA LEU A 253 -8.68 -17.90 -9.32
C LEU A 253 -7.54 -17.06 -9.86
N ILE A 254 -7.84 -16.21 -10.83
CA ILE A 254 -6.89 -15.32 -11.49
C ILE A 254 -7.29 -13.88 -11.18
N GLU A 255 -6.32 -13.08 -10.75
CA GLU A 255 -6.50 -11.66 -10.48
C GLU A 255 -5.66 -10.83 -11.43
N PHE A 256 -6.27 -9.78 -11.98
CA PHE A 256 -5.62 -8.70 -12.71
C PHE A 256 -5.83 -7.41 -11.94
N ALA A 257 -4.78 -6.65 -11.74
CA ALA A 257 -4.87 -5.34 -11.10
C ALA A 257 -3.89 -4.37 -11.75
N TYR A 258 -4.24 -3.07 -11.80
CA TYR A 258 -3.34 -2.02 -12.29
C TYR A 258 -3.58 -0.72 -11.51
N ASP A 259 -2.53 0.08 -11.38
CA ASP A 259 -2.55 1.30 -10.55
C ASP A 259 -3.03 2.53 -11.31
N ALA A 260 -2.74 2.62 -12.62
CA ALA A 260 -3.18 3.74 -13.43
C ALA A 260 -3.46 3.30 -14.88
N HIS A 261 -4.51 3.88 -15.44
CA HIS A 261 -4.85 3.78 -16.85
C HIS A 261 -5.64 5.01 -17.28
N ASN A 262 -5.28 5.56 -18.44
CA ASN A 262 -6.00 6.64 -19.11
C ASN A 262 -6.37 6.19 -20.52
N GLY A 263 -7.62 5.88 -20.75
CA GLY A 263 -8.09 5.46 -22.07
C GLY A 263 -9.39 4.68 -22.06
N PRO A 264 -9.86 4.20 -23.21
CA PRO A 264 -11.00 3.32 -23.29
C PRO A 264 -10.64 1.93 -22.76
N ALA A 265 -11.63 1.20 -22.26
CA ALA A 265 -11.49 -0.22 -21.95
C ALA A 265 -11.10 -1.01 -23.19
N ALA A 266 -10.24 -2.02 -23.04
CA ALA A 266 -9.98 -2.98 -24.11
C ALA A 266 -11.16 -3.95 -24.23
N LEU A 267 -11.62 -4.19 -25.46
CA LEU A 267 -12.62 -5.22 -25.74
C LEU A 267 -11.94 -6.58 -25.65
N THR A 268 -12.27 -7.36 -24.65
CA THR A 268 -11.79 -8.72 -24.48
C THR A 268 -12.86 -9.73 -24.81
N PHE A 269 -12.50 -10.89 -25.39
CA PHE A 269 -13.45 -11.98 -25.56
C PHE A 269 -13.81 -12.58 -24.21
N SER A 270 -15.07 -12.86 -23.98
CA SER A 270 -15.55 -13.42 -22.73
C SER A 270 -16.62 -14.47 -22.93
N GLN A 271 -16.65 -15.42 -22.01
CA GLN A 271 -17.71 -16.41 -21.91
C GLN A 271 -18.73 -16.03 -20.84
N GLU A 272 -20.01 -16.14 -21.19
CA GLU A 272 -21.11 -16.07 -20.22
C GLU A 272 -21.22 -17.40 -19.47
N MET A 273 -21.33 -17.34 -18.16
CA MET A 273 -21.45 -18.49 -17.27
C MET A 273 -22.84 -18.49 -16.59
N ASN A 274 -23.24 -19.64 -16.08
CA ASN A 274 -24.52 -19.78 -15.37
C ASN A 274 -24.43 -19.44 -13.85
N ALA A 275 -23.30 -18.95 -13.39
CA ALA A 275 -23.07 -18.53 -12.01
C ALA A 275 -22.10 -17.36 -11.97
N ASN A 276 -22.10 -16.58 -10.91
CA ASN A 276 -21.16 -15.49 -10.70
C ASN A 276 -19.71 -16.00 -10.70
N ARG A 277 -18.89 -15.49 -11.61
CA ARG A 277 -17.52 -15.93 -11.85
C ARG A 277 -16.49 -14.82 -11.79
N ALA A 278 -16.95 -13.58 -11.72
CA ALA A 278 -16.07 -12.42 -11.68
C ALA A 278 -16.50 -11.44 -10.62
N VAL A 279 -15.51 -10.79 -10.03
CA VAL A 279 -15.69 -9.61 -9.17
C VAL A 279 -14.70 -8.56 -9.62
N ILE A 280 -15.20 -7.40 -10.04
CA ILE A 280 -14.42 -6.31 -10.59
C ILE A 280 -14.68 -5.08 -9.74
N SER A 281 -13.63 -4.43 -9.29
CA SER A 281 -13.68 -3.19 -8.54
C SER A 281 -12.69 -2.20 -9.15
N GLY A 282 -13.11 -0.97 -9.36
CA GLY A 282 -12.22 0.02 -9.97
C GLY A 282 -12.84 1.42 -10.02
N GLY A 283 -12.00 2.41 -10.12
CA GLY A 283 -12.36 3.82 -10.13
C GLY A 283 -11.18 4.73 -9.85
N ASN A 284 -11.51 5.91 -9.38
CA ASN A 284 -10.57 6.83 -8.75
C ASN A 284 -10.89 6.82 -7.26
N ASP A 285 -9.96 6.40 -6.46
CA ASP A 285 -10.10 6.34 -5.01
C ASP A 285 -8.77 6.77 -4.38
N ASN A 286 -8.83 7.69 -3.46
CA ASN A 286 -7.69 8.14 -2.69
C ASN A 286 -7.91 7.80 -1.22
N TYR A 287 -6.85 7.85 -0.46
CA TYR A 287 -6.90 7.70 0.98
C TYR A 287 -6.02 8.75 1.65
N ILE A 288 -6.28 9.02 2.92
CA ILE A 288 -5.44 9.88 3.73
C ILE A 288 -4.42 9.03 4.50
N LEU A 289 -3.15 9.46 4.48
CA LEU A 289 -2.06 8.84 5.24
C LEU A 289 -1.60 9.78 6.34
N PHE A 290 -1.86 9.40 7.58
CA PHE A 290 -1.44 10.11 8.79
C PHE A 290 -0.01 9.72 9.16
N ASP A 291 0.84 10.70 9.47
CA ASP A 291 2.25 10.51 9.82
C ASP A 291 2.54 10.54 11.33
N GLY A 292 1.51 10.80 12.15
CA GLY A 292 1.61 10.92 13.60
C GLY A 292 1.73 12.37 14.11
N ALA A 293 1.45 13.34 13.23
CA ALA A 293 1.36 14.76 13.57
C ALA A 293 0.14 15.44 12.94
N ASP A 294 -0.73 14.66 12.32
CA ASP A 294 -1.85 15.13 11.52
C ASP A 294 -3.20 14.84 12.18
N GLU A 295 -4.16 15.70 11.94
CA GLU A 295 -5.55 15.53 12.40
C GLU A 295 -6.54 16.03 11.33
N VAL A 296 -7.73 15.45 11.33
CA VAL A 296 -8.92 16.02 10.67
C VAL A 296 -9.94 16.37 11.75
N HIS A 297 -10.33 17.63 11.83
CA HIS A 297 -11.34 18.10 12.75
C HIS A 297 -12.72 18.05 12.12
N VAL A 298 -13.64 17.34 12.76
CA VAL A 298 -15.05 17.31 12.38
C VAL A 298 -15.77 18.46 13.06
N PRO A 299 -16.63 19.24 12.34
CA PRO A 299 -17.39 20.31 12.95
C PRO A 299 -18.25 19.83 14.13
N PRO A 300 -18.23 20.51 15.30
CA PRO A 300 -19.01 20.10 16.48
C PRO A 300 -20.52 20.01 16.25
N ALA A 301 -21.02 20.77 15.29
CA ALA A 301 -22.44 20.76 14.92
C ALA A 301 -22.93 19.37 14.47
N ALA A 302 -22.05 18.51 13.96
CA ALA A 302 -22.37 17.13 13.57
C ALA A 302 -22.85 16.29 14.77
N PHE A 303 -22.45 16.66 16.00
CA PHE A 303 -22.73 15.89 17.22
C PHE A 303 -23.84 16.50 18.08
N ALA A 304 -24.50 17.56 17.62
CA ALA A 304 -25.45 18.33 18.43
C ALA A 304 -26.64 17.50 18.99
N ASN A 305 -26.98 16.42 18.31
CA ASN A 305 -28.09 15.53 18.67
C ASN A 305 -27.63 14.10 19.00
N LEU A 306 -26.33 13.86 19.07
CA LEU A 306 -25.81 12.55 19.41
C LEU A 306 -26.00 12.28 20.89
N SER A 307 -26.59 11.14 21.26
CA SER A 307 -26.82 10.75 22.64
C SER A 307 -26.76 9.22 22.83
N ASP A 308 -27.83 8.52 22.45
CA ASP A 308 -28.04 7.12 22.86
C ASP A 308 -27.35 6.09 21.94
N GLU A 309 -27.21 6.40 20.67
CA GLU A 309 -26.71 5.46 19.69
C GLU A 309 -25.61 6.08 18.84
N VAL A 310 -24.62 5.28 18.45
CA VAL A 310 -23.58 5.68 17.53
C VAL A 310 -23.04 4.48 16.77
N THR A 311 -22.66 4.70 15.51
CA THR A 311 -21.75 3.84 14.74
C THR A 311 -20.68 4.70 14.08
N LEU A 312 -19.43 4.24 14.17
CA LEU A 312 -18.31 4.77 13.39
C LEU A 312 -17.74 3.64 12.56
N MET A 313 -17.54 3.87 11.27
CA MET A 313 -16.98 2.88 10.36
C MET A 313 -15.90 3.51 9.49
N PHE A 314 -14.85 2.77 9.22
CA PHE A 314 -13.76 3.22 8.36
C PHE A 314 -12.83 2.07 7.97
N TRP A 315 -12.07 2.27 6.92
CA TRP A 315 -10.96 1.42 6.53
C TRP A 315 -9.65 1.98 7.05
N VAL A 316 -8.75 1.09 7.49
CA VAL A 316 -7.39 1.43 7.88
C VAL A 316 -6.39 0.41 7.37
N ASN A 317 -5.21 0.90 7.05
CA ASN A 317 -4.03 0.08 6.78
C ASN A 317 -2.86 0.65 7.57
N GLY A 318 -2.48 -0.03 8.62
CA GLY A 318 -1.32 0.31 9.44
C GLY A 318 -0.06 -0.40 8.96
N THR A 319 1.06 -0.04 9.56
CA THR A 319 2.35 -0.61 9.23
C THR A 319 3.07 -1.13 10.46
N ALA A 320 3.73 -2.29 10.33
CA ALA A 320 4.57 -2.87 11.37
C ALA A 320 5.74 -1.96 11.82
N ALA A 321 6.06 -0.91 11.05
CA ALA A 321 7.07 0.07 11.44
C ALA A 321 6.62 0.94 12.61
N PHE A 322 5.31 1.13 12.79
CA PHE A 322 4.76 2.03 13.81
C PHE A 322 3.82 1.30 14.77
N GLN A 323 3.12 0.29 14.34
CA GLN A 323 2.12 -0.38 15.16
C GLN A 323 2.62 -1.70 15.74
N PRO A 324 2.23 -2.03 16.98
CA PRO A 324 1.31 -1.30 17.86
C PRO A 324 1.99 -0.10 18.56
N GLU A 325 1.29 1.04 18.66
CA GLU A 325 1.77 2.24 19.34
C GLU A 325 0.68 2.91 20.19
N ASN A 326 1.06 3.93 20.99
CA ASN A 326 0.09 4.70 21.77
C ASN A 326 -0.59 5.75 20.87
N GLY A 327 -1.31 5.30 19.86
CA GLY A 327 -2.04 6.11 18.91
C GLY A 327 -3.55 6.11 19.15
N THR A 328 -4.21 7.16 18.68
CA THR A 328 -5.67 7.32 18.71
C THR A 328 -6.17 7.54 17.30
N CYS A 329 -7.05 6.68 16.79
CA CYS A 329 -7.64 6.85 15.45
C CYS A 329 -8.65 7.98 15.41
N PHE A 330 -9.46 8.12 16.44
CA PHE A 330 -10.38 9.26 16.61
C PHE A 330 -10.69 9.48 18.08
N GLU A 331 -11.01 10.72 18.43
CA GLU A 331 -11.49 11.06 19.76
C GLU A 331 -12.48 12.23 19.70
N GLY A 332 -13.60 12.07 20.43
CA GLY A 332 -14.56 13.12 20.74
C GLY A 332 -14.49 13.49 22.22
N VAL A 333 -14.45 14.79 22.53
CA VAL A 333 -14.36 15.27 23.92
C VAL A 333 -15.35 16.40 24.19
N THR A 334 -15.71 16.55 25.49
CA THR A 334 -16.50 17.66 26.00
C THR A 334 -15.66 18.95 26.13
N ALA A 335 -16.31 20.07 26.47
CA ALA A 335 -15.63 21.33 26.75
C ALA A 335 -14.62 21.24 27.94
N ALA A 336 -14.78 20.26 28.81
CA ALA A 336 -13.85 19.97 29.92
C ALA A 336 -12.74 18.97 29.50
N ASN A 337 -12.57 18.69 28.21
CA ASN A 337 -11.67 17.66 27.68
C ASN A 337 -11.93 16.26 28.25
N GLN A 338 -13.16 15.96 28.62
CA GLN A 338 -13.54 14.61 29.03
C GLN A 338 -13.84 13.79 27.77
N ARG A 339 -13.32 12.57 27.73
CA ARG A 339 -13.54 11.64 26.61
C ARG A 339 -14.99 11.22 26.54
N VAL A 340 -15.57 11.34 25.36
CA VAL A 340 -16.91 10.84 25.03
C VAL A 340 -16.83 9.66 24.08
N LEU A 341 -16.08 9.77 22.99
CA LEU A 341 -15.82 8.73 22.01
C LEU A 341 -14.33 8.59 21.78
N ASN A 342 -13.81 7.36 21.71
CA ASN A 342 -12.40 7.16 21.38
C ASN A 342 -12.14 5.72 20.91
N THR A 343 -11.20 5.57 19.99
CA THR A 343 -10.62 4.26 19.68
C THR A 343 -9.10 4.31 19.56
N HIS A 344 -8.47 3.30 20.16
CA HIS A 344 -7.07 2.96 19.93
C HIS A 344 -7.02 1.70 19.05
N LEU A 345 -6.29 1.77 17.93
CA LEU A 345 -6.32 0.70 16.91
C LEU A 345 -4.91 0.39 16.36
N PRO A 346 -4.10 -0.42 17.08
CA PRO A 346 -4.22 -0.80 18.48
C PRO A 346 -3.41 0.15 19.39
N TRP A 347 -3.61 0.04 20.69
CA TRP A 347 -2.69 0.59 21.68
C TRP A 347 -1.38 -0.24 21.72
N SER A 348 -0.33 0.29 22.32
CA SER A 348 1.01 -0.35 22.39
C SER A 348 1.04 -1.77 22.96
N ASN A 349 -0.02 -2.19 23.66
CA ASN A 349 -0.21 -3.56 24.16
C ASN A 349 -0.97 -4.47 23.19
N SER A 350 -1.08 -4.07 21.92
CA SER A 350 -1.83 -4.78 20.86
C SER A 350 -3.33 -4.95 21.14
N ARG A 351 -3.92 -4.16 22.03
CA ARG A 351 -5.36 -4.19 22.27
C ARG A 351 -6.06 -3.07 21.50
N VAL A 352 -7.17 -3.42 20.89
CA VAL A 352 -8.12 -2.45 20.34
C VAL A 352 -9.08 -2.06 21.45
N TYR A 353 -9.19 -0.76 21.70
CA TYR A 353 -10.07 -0.18 22.70
C TYR A 353 -11.18 0.60 22.02
N TRP A 354 -12.40 0.39 22.49
CA TRP A 354 -13.56 1.19 22.15
C TRP A 354 -14.13 1.81 23.40
N ASP A 355 -14.07 3.13 23.48
CA ASP A 355 -14.60 3.93 24.59
C ASP A 355 -15.76 4.78 24.09
N ALA A 356 -16.90 4.74 24.80
CA ALA A 356 -18.04 5.58 24.50
C ALA A 356 -18.85 5.88 25.77
N GLY A 357 -19.23 7.17 25.92
CA GLY A 357 -19.99 7.66 27.05
C GLY A 357 -19.34 8.84 27.75
N GLU A 358 -20.13 9.68 28.39
CA GLU A 358 -19.66 10.95 28.98
C GLU A 358 -19.94 11.03 30.47
N GLU A 359 -21.12 10.65 30.94
CA GLU A 359 -21.57 10.87 32.31
C GLU A 359 -20.73 10.10 33.35
N GLY A 360 -19.83 10.83 34.04
CA GLY A 360 -18.96 10.28 35.09
C GLY A 360 -17.86 9.34 34.57
N GLY A 361 -17.48 9.46 33.31
CA GLY A 361 -16.48 8.66 32.60
C GLY A 361 -17.07 7.97 31.38
N TYR A 362 -16.33 7.06 30.76
CA TYR A 362 -16.76 6.31 29.58
C TYR A 362 -16.95 4.83 29.87
N ASP A 363 -17.79 4.18 29.09
CA ASP A 363 -17.87 2.73 29.00
C ASP A 363 -16.78 2.22 28.06
N ARG A 364 -16.14 1.12 28.40
CA ARG A 364 -15.06 0.52 27.60
C ARG A 364 -15.31 -0.95 27.29
N ILE A 365 -15.01 -1.33 26.07
CA ILE A 365 -14.73 -2.72 25.68
C ILE A 365 -13.39 -2.77 24.96
N ASP A 366 -12.65 -3.88 25.11
CA ASP A 366 -11.35 -4.04 24.48
C ASP A 366 -11.01 -5.52 24.25
N LYS A 367 -10.20 -5.78 23.23
CA LYS A 367 -9.73 -7.12 22.89
C LYS A 367 -8.33 -7.09 22.28
N LEU A 368 -7.53 -8.12 22.60
CA LEU A 368 -6.23 -8.33 21.97
C LEU A 368 -6.41 -8.62 20.48
N ALA A 369 -5.65 -7.91 19.65
CA ALA A 369 -5.63 -8.04 18.20
C ALA A 369 -4.35 -8.73 17.72
N ASN A 370 -4.44 -9.43 16.61
CA ASN A 370 -3.27 -9.97 15.91
C ASN A 370 -2.72 -8.91 14.93
N PRO A 371 -1.43 -8.95 14.56
CA PRO A 371 -0.84 -8.04 13.59
C PRO A 371 -1.66 -7.87 12.32
N SER A 372 -2.14 -8.93 11.71
CA SER A 372 -2.97 -8.88 10.50
C SER A 372 -4.31 -8.13 10.65
N ASN A 373 -4.73 -7.81 11.87
CA ASN A 373 -5.95 -7.04 12.11
C ASN A 373 -5.71 -5.53 11.97
N PHE A 374 -4.47 -5.06 12.07
CA PHE A 374 -4.17 -3.64 12.11
C PHE A 374 -2.96 -3.20 11.26
N GLU A 375 -2.16 -4.14 10.70
CA GLU A 375 -1.00 -3.80 9.86
C GLU A 375 -0.93 -4.66 8.60
N GLY A 376 -0.29 -4.10 7.54
CA GLY A 376 0.09 -4.80 6.33
C GLY A 376 -1.05 -5.13 5.36
N GLN A 377 -2.25 -4.71 5.66
CA GLN A 377 -3.42 -4.85 4.79
C GLN A 377 -4.54 -3.90 5.20
N TRP A 378 -5.41 -3.58 4.26
CA TRP A 378 -6.62 -2.85 4.56
C TRP A 378 -7.60 -3.69 5.38
N ASN A 379 -8.09 -3.13 6.47
CA ASN A 379 -9.09 -3.73 7.34
C ASN A 379 -10.23 -2.74 7.59
N HIS A 380 -11.45 -3.20 7.43
CA HIS A 380 -12.65 -2.43 7.77
C HIS A 380 -12.98 -2.63 9.25
N TRP A 381 -13.09 -1.55 9.98
CA TRP A 381 -13.52 -1.53 11.37
C TRP A 381 -14.84 -0.79 11.52
N ALA A 382 -15.73 -1.32 12.38
CA ALA A 382 -16.92 -0.64 12.81
C ALA A 382 -17.08 -0.74 14.32
N PHE A 383 -17.44 0.37 14.95
CA PHE A 383 -17.60 0.52 16.38
C PHE A 383 -19.00 1.00 16.66
N THR A 384 -19.82 0.23 17.39
CA THR A 384 -21.19 0.58 17.67
C THR A 384 -21.44 0.67 19.17
N LYS A 385 -22.35 1.57 19.56
CA LYS A 385 -22.92 1.63 20.90
C LYS A 385 -24.40 1.94 20.82
N ASN A 386 -25.14 1.29 21.71
CA ASN A 386 -26.53 1.61 22.03
C ASN A 386 -26.66 1.68 23.55
N ALA A 387 -26.80 2.88 24.09
CA ALA A 387 -26.87 3.15 25.52
C ALA A 387 -28.21 2.66 26.11
N THR A 388 -29.30 2.69 25.35
CA THR A 388 -30.61 2.18 25.80
C THR A 388 -30.57 0.68 26.10
N THR A 389 -29.91 -0.11 25.24
CA THR A 389 -29.77 -1.56 25.46
C THR A 389 -28.50 -1.91 26.27
N GLY A 390 -27.64 -0.93 26.52
CA GLY A 390 -26.36 -1.08 27.19
C GLY A 390 -25.38 -1.96 26.43
N THR A 391 -25.40 -1.95 25.08
CA THR A 391 -24.54 -2.77 24.25
C THR A 391 -23.48 -1.98 23.52
N MET A 392 -22.26 -2.49 23.51
CA MET A 392 -21.15 -2.04 22.67
C MET A 392 -20.63 -3.19 21.83
N ARG A 393 -20.29 -2.92 20.56
CA ARG A 393 -19.75 -3.93 19.66
C ARG A 393 -18.61 -3.36 18.82
N ILE A 394 -17.68 -4.25 18.47
CA ILE A 394 -16.61 -4.00 17.50
C ILE A 394 -16.74 -5.03 16.39
N TYR A 395 -16.74 -4.57 15.16
CA TYR A 395 -16.74 -5.42 13.97
C TYR A 395 -15.42 -5.27 13.22
N LEU A 396 -14.92 -6.38 12.72
CA LEU A 396 -13.75 -6.43 11.86
C LEU A 396 -14.13 -7.10 10.55
N ASN A 397 -13.89 -6.41 9.44
CA ASN A 397 -14.22 -6.88 8.09
C ASN A 397 -15.68 -7.37 7.96
N GLY A 398 -16.61 -6.60 8.54
CA GLY A 398 -18.05 -6.86 8.53
C GLY A 398 -18.52 -7.95 9.50
N THR A 399 -17.61 -8.60 10.25
CA THR A 399 -17.95 -9.67 11.19
C THR A 399 -17.83 -9.20 12.63
N LEU A 400 -18.78 -9.59 13.50
CA LEU A 400 -18.70 -9.26 14.92
C LEU A 400 -17.40 -9.83 15.52
N TRP A 401 -16.50 -8.95 15.94
CA TRP A 401 -15.19 -9.28 16.47
C TRP A 401 -15.17 -9.28 18.00
N HIS A 402 -15.88 -8.33 18.63
CA HIS A 402 -15.99 -8.21 20.08
C HIS A 402 -17.28 -7.52 20.51
N SER A 403 -17.77 -7.81 21.72
CA SER A 403 -18.95 -7.17 22.27
C SER A 403 -18.89 -7.08 23.80
N GLY A 404 -19.63 -6.12 24.35
CA GLY A 404 -19.83 -5.95 25.78
C GLY A 404 -21.25 -5.49 26.09
N THR A 405 -21.73 -5.80 27.28
CA THR A 405 -23.05 -5.42 27.79
C THR A 405 -22.92 -4.59 29.07
N ASN A 406 -24.06 -4.07 29.58
CA ASN A 406 -24.09 -3.15 30.73
C ASN A 406 -23.27 -1.86 30.50
N ARG A 407 -23.46 -1.25 29.36
CA ARG A 407 -22.79 -0.04 28.89
C ARG A 407 -23.83 1.04 28.56
N PHE A 408 -24.35 1.68 29.59
CA PHE A 408 -25.55 2.53 29.51
C PHE A 408 -25.26 4.04 29.44
N ARG A 409 -23.98 4.46 29.49
CA ARG A 409 -23.62 5.89 29.40
C ARG A 409 -23.95 6.48 28.04
N THR A 410 -24.59 7.63 28.01
CA THR A 410 -24.88 8.40 26.80
C THR A 410 -23.66 9.15 26.28
N MET A 411 -23.71 9.61 25.03
CA MET A 411 -22.57 10.23 24.32
C MET A 411 -22.91 11.68 23.97
N ASP A 412 -23.14 12.49 25.01
CA ASP A 412 -23.58 13.86 24.85
C ASP A 412 -22.39 14.86 24.83
N ASP A 413 -22.65 16.12 24.51
CA ASP A 413 -21.78 17.27 24.70
C ASP A 413 -20.39 17.22 24.00
N ILE A 414 -20.30 16.58 22.85
CA ILE A 414 -19.07 16.61 22.05
C ILE A 414 -18.88 18.00 21.44
N VAL A 415 -17.84 18.70 21.85
CA VAL A 415 -17.48 20.03 21.34
C VAL A 415 -16.22 20.03 20.47
N LYS A 416 -15.45 18.97 20.51
CA LYS A 416 -14.31 18.73 19.62
C LYS A 416 -14.26 17.26 19.25
N PHE A 417 -14.11 16.98 17.96
CA PHE A 417 -13.89 15.62 17.44
C PHE A 417 -12.75 15.65 16.45
N THR A 418 -11.78 14.74 16.65
CA THR A 418 -10.59 14.59 15.81
C THR A 418 -10.52 13.19 15.21
N ILE A 419 -10.06 13.08 13.98
CA ILE A 419 -9.67 11.86 13.30
C ILE A 419 -8.16 11.93 13.10
N GLY A 420 -7.44 10.82 13.28
CA GLY A 420 -5.99 10.77 13.18
C GLY A 420 -5.25 11.15 14.46
N GLY A 421 -5.95 11.59 15.50
CA GLY A 421 -5.33 12.01 16.75
C GLY A 421 -6.30 12.12 17.93
N ALA A 422 -5.75 12.27 19.12
CA ALA A 422 -6.52 12.51 20.34
C ALA A 422 -6.88 13.99 20.48
N ALA A 423 -8.15 14.30 20.73
CA ALA A 423 -8.66 15.65 20.82
C ALA A 423 -8.08 16.48 21.96
N GLY A 424 -7.59 15.84 23.02
CA GLY A 424 -7.05 16.49 24.22
C GLY A 424 -5.60 16.13 24.55
N TRP A 425 -4.95 15.26 23.78
CA TRP A 425 -3.62 14.69 24.04
C TRP A 425 -2.79 14.63 22.76
N SER A 426 -1.51 14.31 22.88
CA SER A 426 -0.59 14.18 21.73
C SER A 426 -0.42 12.72 21.26
N ASN A 427 -1.50 11.94 21.26
CA ASN A 427 -1.50 10.56 20.80
C ASN A 427 -2.08 10.51 19.39
N PHE A 428 -1.22 10.58 18.40
CA PHE A 428 -1.60 10.56 16.99
C PHE A 428 -1.59 9.14 16.42
N TYR A 429 -2.43 8.91 15.44
CA TYR A 429 -2.43 7.70 14.63
C TYR A 429 -1.41 7.82 13.50
N ARG A 430 -0.76 6.72 13.14
CA ARG A 430 0.10 6.59 11.97
C ARG A 430 -0.40 5.46 11.09
N GLY A 431 -0.78 5.78 9.89
CA GLY A 431 -1.30 4.82 8.94
C GLY A 431 -2.33 5.42 7.99
N ALA A 432 -2.71 4.62 7.02
CA ALA A 432 -3.71 5.00 6.03
C ALA A 432 -5.13 4.86 6.59
N MET A 433 -6.03 5.74 6.14
CA MET A 433 -7.45 5.69 6.47
C MET A 433 -8.28 6.05 5.23
N ASN A 434 -9.43 5.38 5.08
CA ASN A 434 -10.37 5.62 4.01
C ASN A 434 -11.82 5.39 4.45
N GLU A 435 -12.80 5.98 3.75
CA GLU A 435 -14.24 5.73 3.94
C GLU A 435 -14.74 5.91 5.38
N PHE A 436 -14.43 7.04 6.01
CA PHE A 436 -14.81 7.31 7.40
C PHE A 436 -16.24 7.83 7.51
N SER A 437 -17.10 7.11 8.23
CA SER A 437 -18.49 7.50 8.45
C SER A 437 -18.90 7.48 9.92
N ILE A 438 -19.78 8.41 10.30
CA ILE A 438 -20.38 8.55 11.63
C ILE A 438 -21.89 8.56 11.51
N TRP A 439 -22.56 7.76 12.33
CA TRP A 439 -24.01 7.58 12.36
C TRP A 439 -24.54 7.77 13.77
N ASP A 440 -25.68 8.44 13.94
CA ASP A 440 -26.40 8.53 15.23
C ASP A 440 -27.33 7.33 15.46
N LYS A 441 -26.95 6.17 14.90
CA LYS A 441 -27.64 4.89 15.01
C LYS A 441 -26.65 3.76 15.24
N ALA A 442 -26.99 2.84 16.11
CA ALA A 442 -26.27 1.59 16.28
C ALA A 442 -26.65 0.61 15.16
N LEU A 443 -25.96 0.67 14.03
CA LEU A 443 -26.22 -0.17 12.86
C LEU A 443 -26.04 -1.66 13.20
N ASP A 444 -26.85 -2.49 12.57
CA ASP A 444 -26.77 -3.93 12.75
C ASP A 444 -25.66 -4.58 11.92
N ALA A 445 -25.32 -5.83 12.25
CA ALA A 445 -24.24 -6.56 11.60
C ALA A 445 -24.44 -6.76 10.10
N THR A 446 -25.68 -6.91 9.65
CA THR A 446 -26.03 -7.12 8.24
C THR A 446 -25.76 -5.85 7.44
N THR A 447 -26.20 -4.72 7.98
CA THR A 447 -25.97 -3.39 7.39
C THR A 447 -24.48 -3.08 7.31
N ILE A 448 -23.72 -3.26 8.41
CA ILE A 448 -22.28 -3.04 8.44
C ILE A 448 -21.55 -3.93 7.41
N ALA A 449 -21.93 -5.20 7.33
CA ALA A 449 -21.31 -6.13 6.38
C ALA A 449 -21.63 -5.76 4.91
N ALA A 450 -22.83 -5.30 4.62
CA ALA A 450 -23.24 -4.90 3.28
C ALA A 450 -22.54 -3.60 2.82
N MET A 451 -22.35 -2.66 3.75
CA MET A 451 -21.81 -1.33 3.42
C MET A 451 -20.28 -1.31 3.29
N ARG A 452 -19.56 -2.26 3.87
CA ARG A 452 -18.10 -2.20 3.99
C ARG A 452 -17.35 -1.98 2.66
N PHE A 453 -17.89 -2.46 1.53
CA PHE A 453 -17.29 -2.35 0.21
C PHE A 453 -18.00 -1.38 -0.72
N ASN A 454 -19.02 -0.71 -0.24
CA ASN A 454 -19.85 0.14 -1.08
C ASN A 454 -19.83 1.56 -0.54
N SER A 455 -19.68 2.53 -1.43
CA SER A 455 -19.97 3.92 -1.11
C SER A 455 -21.42 4.01 -0.60
N ILE A 456 -21.65 4.90 0.36
CA ILE A 456 -22.96 5.02 1.00
C ILE A 456 -23.95 5.69 0.03
N PRO A 457 -24.97 4.98 -0.45
CA PRO A 457 -25.89 5.56 -1.41
C PRO A 457 -26.88 6.51 -0.70
N GLN A 458 -27.32 7.55 -1.41
CA GLN A 458 -28.24 8.56 -0.89
C GLN A 458 -29.66 8.01 -0.61
N ASP A 459 -30.00 6.86 -1.13
CA ASP A 459 -31.26 6.15 -0.87
C ASP A 459 -31.13 5.04 0.18
N HIS A 460 -30.01 5.00 0.91
CA HIS A 460 -29.83 4.03 1.99
C HIS A 460 -30.94 4.16 3.04
N PRO A 461 -31.54 3.05 3.51
CA PRO A 461 -32.67 3.09 4.46
C PRO A 461 -32.41 3.90 5.74
N ASP A 462 -31.16 3.93 6.18
CA ASP A 462 -30.72 4.65 7.37
C ASP A 462 -30.02 5.99 7.07
N ILE A 463 -30.11 6.51 5.84
CA ILE A 463 -29.40 7.73 5.42
C ILE A 463 -29.67 8.94 6.33
N ALA A 464 -30.88 9.04 6.88
CA ALA A 464 -31.25 10.10 7.81
C ALA A 464 -30.45 10.07 9.14
N HIS A 465 -29.78 8.97 9.42
CA HIS A 465 -28.91 8.78 10.58
C HIS A 465 -27.42 8.98 10.28
N LEU A 466 -27.06 9.25 9.02
CA LEU A 466 -25.69 9.52 8.63
C LEU A 466 -25.34 10.96 8.99
N LEU A 467 -24.44 11.14 9.94
CA LEU A 467 -23.99 12.46 10.38
C LEU A 467 -22.85 13.01 9.50
N VAL A 468 -21.86 12.18 9.22
CA VAL A 468 -20.64 12.55 8.48
C VAL A 468 -20.21 11.38 7.60
N TYR A 469 -19.75 11.68 6.39
CA TYR A 469 -19.13 10.70 5.51
C TYR A 469 -17.96 11.31 4.74
N TYR A 470 -16.74 10.91 5.06
CA TYR A 470 -15.50 11.33 4.42
C TYR A 470 -14.91 10.19 3.61
N THR A 471 -14.87 10.34 2.30
CA THR A 471 -14.23 9.38 1.40
C THR A 471 -12.73 9.56 1.34
N PHE A 472 -12.20 10.75 1.65
CA PHE A 472 -10.80 11.17 1.51
C PHE A 472 -10.28 11.17 0.07
N ASP A 473 -11.17 11.29 -0.91
CA ASP A 473 -10.83 11.29 -2.33
C ASP A 473 -10.19 12.59 -2.82
N GLU A 474 -10.29 13.67 -2.05
CA GLU A 474 -9.73 14.95 -2.44
C GLU A 474 -8.21 14.90 -2.45
N THR A 475 -7.60 15.44 -3.50
CA THR A 475 -6.14 15.56 -3.62
C THR A 475 -5.58 16.77 -2.87
N GLU A 476 -6.42 17.78 -2.58
CA GLU A 476 -6.07 19.01 -1.84
C GLU A 476 -7.29 19.64 -1.17
N GLY A 477 -7.09 20.64 -0.34
CA GLY A 477 -8.17 21.38 0.33
C GLY A 477 -8.77 20.66 1.55
N PRO A 478 -9.96 21.05 2.03
CA PRO A 478 -10.65 20.41 3.15
C PRO A 478 -11.09 18.99 2.79
N VAL A 479 -11.42 18.19 3.80
CA VAL A 479 -12.09 16.90 3.60
C VAL A 479 -13.57 17.15 3.38
N ILE A 480 -14.10 16.71 2.25
CA ILE A 480 -15.50 16.95 1.89
C ILE A 480 -16.40 15.94 2.60
N ASP A 481 -17.49 16.45 3.15
CA ASP A 481 -18.55 15.62 3.72
C ASP A 481 -19.56 15.21 2.63
N HIS A 482 -19.67 13.93 2.37
CA HIS A 482 -20.58 13.33 1.41
C HIS A 482 -21.90 12.83 2.03
N SER A 483 -22.12 13.10 3.34
CA SER A 483 -23.39 12.76 4.01
C SER A 483 -24.58 13.60 3.53
N GLY A 484 -24.31 14.79 2.98
CA GLY A 484 -25.30 15.80 2.63
C GLY A 484 -25.56 16.83 3.73
N ASN A 485 -24.85 16.75 4.85
CA ASN A 485 -25.00 17.67 5.99
C ASN A 485 -24.00 18.85 5.98
N ASP A 486 -23.06 18.87 5.02
CA ASP A 486 -22.05 19.90 4.83
C ASP A 486 -21.09 20.07 6.05
N TYR A 487 -20.84 19.01 6.80
CA TYR A 487 -19.89 18.98 7.90
C TYR A 487 -18.45 18.69 7.43
N HIS A 488 -17.95 19.52 6.51
CA HIS A 488 -16.61 19.36 5.94
C HIS A 488 -15.52 19.35 7.01
N GLY A 489 -14.55 18.44 6.88
CA GLY A 489 -13.44 18.27 7.80
C GLY A 489 -12.32 19.30 7.57
N THR A 490 -11.74 19.81 8.62
CA THR A 490 -10.59 20.71 8.56
C THR A 490 -9.32 19.94 8.90
N ILE A 491 -8.34 19.93 7.98
CA ILE A 491 -7.05 19.30 8.20
C ILE A 491 -6.15 20.20 9.03
N LEU A 492 -5.49 19.61 10.03
CA LEU A 492 -4.35 20.18 10.74
C LEU A 492 -3.15 19.27 10.53
N GLY A 493 -1.99 19.86 10.27
CA GLY A 493 -0.82 19.12 9.80
C GLY A 493 -0.74 19.08 8.28
N ASN A 494 -0.11 18.05 7.74
CA ASN A 494 0.06 17.88 6.30
C ASN A 494 0.01 16.38 5.92
N PRO A 495 -1.11 15.70 6.18
CA PRO A 495 -1.24 14.30 5.81
C PRO A 495 -1.12 14.13 4.30
N GLN A 496 -0.52 13.04 3.86
CA GLN A 496 -0.45 12.72 2.45
C GLN A 496 -1.80 12.20 1.95
N ARG A 497 -2.16 12.55 0.74
CA ARG A 497 -3.32 12.03 0.02
C ARG A 497 -2.81 11.23 -1.17
N LEU A 498 -3.07 9.94 -1.14
CA LEU A 498 -2.47 8.99 -2.06
C LEU A 498 -3.56 8.21 -2.79
N ALA A 499 -3.32 7.91 -4.05
CA ALA A 499 -4.20 7.06 -4.82
C ALA A 499 -4.15 5.62 -4.30
N MET A 500 -5.30 4.95 -4.28
CA MET A 500 -5.41 3.53 -3.97
C MET A 500 -4.71 2.73 -5.07
N SER A 501 -3.86 1.78 -4.70
CA SER A 501 -3.25 0.86 -5.67
C SER A 501 -4.27 -0.13 -6.21
N GLY A 502 -4.07 -0.62 -7.43
CA GLY A 502 -4.94 -1.63 -8.01
C GLY A 502 -5.03 -2.90 -7.16
N LEU A 503 -3.92 -3.35 -6.59
CA LEU A 503 -3.89 -4.53 -5.72
C LEU A 503 -4.66 -4.37 -4.42
N ASP A 504 -4.83 -3.14 -3.95
CA ASP A 504 -5.54 -2.81 -2.72
C ASP A 504 -6.98 -2.32 -2.98
N TYR A 505 -7.36 -2.10 -4.24
CA TYR A 505 -8.67 -1.58 -4.58
C TYR A 505 -9.79 -2.55 -4.17
N PHE A 506 -10.80 -2.05 -3.47
CA PHE A 506 -11.87 -2.89 -2.91
C PHE A 506 -13.28 -2.29 -3.02
N LEU A 507 -13.41 -1.00 -3.38
CA LEU A 507 -14.69 -0.32 -3.35
C LEU A 507 -15.60 -0.66 -4.54
N ASN A 508 -16.89 -0.63 -4.28
CA ASN A 508 -17.97 -0.80 -5.26
C ASN A 508 -17.80 -2.01 -6.20
N PRO A 509 -17.54 -3.22 -5.66
CA PRO A 509 -17.30 -4.39 -6.47
C PRO A 509 -18.54 -4.76 -7.31
N GLN A 510 -18.33 -4.94 -8.61
CA GLN A 510 -19.35 -5.44 -9.53
C GLN A 510 -19.18 -6.94 -9.68
N ILE A 511 -20.28 -7.67 -9.50
CA ILE A 511 -20.30 -9.12 -9.64
C ILE A 511 -20.81 -9.44 -11.04
N SER A 512 -20.10 -10.31 -11.75
CA SER A 512 -20.42 -10.69 -13.12
C SER A 512 -20.41 -12.22 -13.31
N THR A 513 -21.24 -12.67 -14.23
CA THR A 513 -21.23 -14.04 -14.73
C THR A 513 -20.22 -14.24 -15.85
N ARG A 514 -19.58 -13.17 -16.33
CA ARG A 514 -18.65 -13.22 -17.46
C ARG A 514 -17.21 -13.38 -17.01
N VAL A 515 -16.48 -14.24 -17.72
CA VAL A 515 -15.03 -14.45 -17.53
C VAL A 515 -14.29 -14.30 -18.86
N PRO A 516 -13.08 -13.74 -18.89
CA PRO A 516 -12.26 -13.69 -20.09
C PRO A 516 -12.03 -15.08 -20.69
N VAL A 517 -12.03 -15.16 -22.00
CA VAL A 517 -11.54 -16.35 -22.72
C VAL A 517 -10.02 -16.33 -22.63
N LEU A 518 -9.43 -17.39 -22.09
CA LEU A 518 -7.98 -17.51 -21.88
C LEU A 518 -7.39 -18.62 -22.73
N GLN A 519 -6.20 -18.38 -23.27
CA GLN A 519 -5.30 -19.45 -23.64
C GLN A 519 -4.28 -19.64 -22.51
N VAL A 520 -4.24 -20.85 -21.98
CA VAL A 520 -3.30 -21.26 -20.94
C VAL A 520 -2.23 -22.13 -21.59
N HIS A 521 -0.99 -21.74 -21.37
CA HIS A 521 0.16 -22.42 -21.95
C HIS A 521 0.91 -23.18 -20.85
N GLN A 522 1.02 -24.47 -21.03
CA GLN A 522 1.77 -25.41 -20.20
C GLN A 522 2.86 -26.07 -21.01
N GLY A 523 3.96 -26.47 -20.40
CA GLY A 523 4.98 -27.22 -21.07
C GLY A 523 6.36 -27.09 -20.46
N GLU A 524 7.34 -27.57 -21.20
CA GLU A 524 8.75 -27.46 -20.84
C GLU A 524 9.35 -26.24 -21.55
N TYR A 525 9.89 -25.36 -20.78
CA TYR A 525 10.56 -24.14 -21.23
C TYR A 525 11.99 -24.19 -20.72
N GLU A 526 12.93 -23.92 -21.58
CA GLU A 526 14.30 -23.65 -21.21
C GLU A 526 14.46 -22.13 -21.17
N GLY A 527 14.53 -21.55 -19.97
CA GLY A 527 14.66 -20.12 -19.77
C GLY A 527 16.12 -19.72 -19.67
N GLU A 528 16.55 -18.79 -20.48
CA GLU A 528 17.81 -18.06 -20.29
C GLU A 528 17.47 -16.62 -19.89
N ALA A 529 17.86 -16.22 -18.68
CA ALA A 529 17.76 -14.84 -18.25
C ALA A 529 18.97 -14.08 -18.78
N ILE A 530 18.75 -13.18 -19.72
CA ILE A 530 19.77 -12.25 -20.21
C ILE A 530 19.55 -10.91 -19.53
N THR A 531 20.44 -10.54 -18.63
CA THR A 531 20.46 -9.21 -18.05
C THR A 531 21.28 -8.30 -18.94
N GLN A 532 20.65 -7.30 -19.52
CA GLN A 532 21.30 -6.28 -20.31
C GLN A 532 21.25 -4.95 -19.56
N THR A 533 22.40 -4.34 -19.37
CA THR A 533 22.47 -2.95 -18.91
C THR A 533 22.24 -2.05 -20.12
N ILE A 534 21.18 -1.28 -20.11
CA ILE A 534 20.91 -0.25 -21.12
C ILE A 534 21.43 1.06 -20.54
N GLU A 535 22.52 1.54 -21.10
CA GLU A 535 23.03 2.88 -20.81
C GLU A 535 22.42 3.86 -21.80
N GLN A 536 21.56 4.75 -21.32
CA GLN A 536 21.06 5.86 -22.11
C GLN A 536 21.67 7.14 -21.60
N VAL A 537 22.58 7.71 -22.38
CA VAL A 537 23.03 9.07 -22.16
C VAL A 537 21.97 10.02 -22.72
N ILE A 538 21.26 10.73 -21.85
CA ILE A 538 20.40 11.83 -22.27
C ILE A 538 21.31 13.00 -22.60
N PRO A 539 21.47 13.36 -23.90
CA PRO A 539 22.35 14.46 -24.28
C PRO A 539 21.81 15.75 -23.66
N ARG A 540 22.69 16.51 -23.07
CA ARG A 540 22.39 17.86 -22.61
C ARG A 540 21.72 18.64 -23.74
N PRO A 541 20.72 19.48 -23.44
CA PRO A 541 20.46 20.59 -24.31
C PRO A 541 21.78 21.38 -24.40
N PRO A 542 22.17 21.86 -25.60
CA PRO A 542 23.41 22.57 -25.76
C PRO A 542 23.35 23.88 -24.94
N VAL A 543 23.84 23.80 -23.72
CA VAL A 543 24.11 24.98 -22.91
C VAL A 543 25.56 25.32 -23.20
N SER A 544 25.81 26.40 -23.91
CA SER A 544 27.16 26.89 -24.08
C SER A 544 27.65 27.46 -22.74
N ILE A 545 28.12 26.61 -21.85
CA ILE A 545 28.95 27.07 -20.75
C ILE A 545 30.36 27.03 -21.26
N ALA A 546 30.75 28.12 -21.89
CA ALA A 546 32.06 28.17 -22.45
C ALA A 546 33.12 28.37 -21.37
N GLU A 547 32.82 29.07 -20.26
CA GLU A 547 33.84 29.47 -19.30
C GLU A 547 33.26 29.78 -17.91
N TYR A 548 33.96 29.41 -16.88
CA TYR A 548 33.77 29.89 -15.50
C TYR A 548 34.87 30.86 -15.13
N ALA A 549 34.52 31.96 -14.51
CA ALA A 549 35.52 32.90 -14.01
C ALA A 549 35.90 32.50 -12.56
N VAL A 550 37.18 32.20 -12.35
CA VAL A 550 37.75 31.95 -11.03
C VAL A 550 38.82 33.00 -10.81
N ASN A 551 38.67 33.81 -9.78
CA ASN A 551 39.58 34.92 -9.46
C ASN A 551 39.84 35.87 -10.64
N GLY A 552 38.81 36.10 -11.47
CA GLY A 552 38.92 36.94 -12.67
C GLY A 552 39.57 36.27 -13.88
N ASN A 553 39.92 35.00 -13.78
CA ASN A 553 40.44 34.21 -14.91
C ASN A 553 39.37 33.24 -15.39
N SER A 554 39.29 33.03 -16.68
CA SER A 554 38.42 32.03 -17.30
C SER A 554 39.08 30.65 -17.22
N ILE A 555 38.30 29.63 -16.86
CA ILE A 555 38.75 28.24 -16.83
C ILE A 555 37.94 27.45 -17.84
N ALA A 556 38.60 26.72 -18.71
CA ALA A 556 37.93 25.82 -19.63
C ALA A 556 37.35 24.59 -18.87
N LEU A 557 36.21 24.09 -19.28
CA LEU A 557 35.58 22.91 -18.66
C LEU A 557 36.48 21.66 -18.62
N SER A 558 37.43 21.56 -19.55
CA SER A 558 38.44 20.50 -19.56
C SER A 558 39.37 20.49 -18.33
N ASP A 559 39.45 21.60 -17.62
CA ASP A 559 40.31 21.77 -16.45
C ASP A 559 39.57 21.47 -15.14
N VAL A 560 38.28 21.13 -15.23
CA VAL A 560 37.43 20.82 -14.07
C VAL A 560 37.22 19.31 -13.98
N GLN A 561 37.51 18.73 -12.84
CA GLN A 561 37.16 17.33 -12.52
C GLN A 561 35.87 17.30 -11.66
N TYR A 562 34.95 16.46 -12.02
CA TYR A 562 33.69 16.23 -11.29
C TYR A 562 33.90 15.33 -10.06
#